data_c065e0998ba888fcbc0bc232636b29d9
#
_entry.id   c065e0998ba888fcbc0bc232636b29d9
#
_cell.length_a   1.000
_cell.length_b   1.000
_cell.length_c   1.000
_cell.angle_alpha   90.00
_cell.angle_beta   90.00
_cell.angle_gamma   90.00
#
_symmetry.space_group_name_H-M   'P 1'
#
loop_
_entity.id
_entity.type
_entity.pdbx_description
1 polymer ?
#
loop_
_entity_poly.entity_id
_entity_poly.type
_entity_poly.pdbx_seq_one_letter_code
_entity_poly.pdbx_strand_id
1 'polypeptide(L)'
;MKEINYAEVLVVLTNVDHYQGTTDLTGLWLGEAAEFVDEMTQAGIEVDYVSPQGGFVPLDPRSMKYADSAILKIYESADFKKRALTASLAPQDVNPADYSAIYYTGGHGVMWDFQIILNFRK
;
A
#
# COMPACT_ATOMS: atom_id res chain seq x y z
N MET A 1 -24.14 -11.97 -15.42
CA MET A 1 -22.72 -12.12 -15.56
C MET A 1 -22.00 -11.24 -14.59
N LYS A 2 -20.97 -11.78 -14.07
CA LYS A 2 -20.18 -11.02 -13.12
C LYS A 2 -19.47 -9.88 -13.83
N GLU A 3 -19.60 -8.72 -13.29
CA GLU A 3 -18.82 -7.60 -13.76
C GLU A 3 -17.39 -7.80 -13.28
N ILE A 4 -16.48 -7.88 -14.22
CA ILE A 4 -15.09 -8.05 -13.89
C ILE A 4 -14.45 -6.68 -13.87
N ASN A 5 -14.08 -6.26 -12.72
CA ASN A 5 -13.40 -4.99 -12.58
C ASN A 5 -12.06 -5.26 -11.96
N TYR A 6 -11.14 -5.71 -12.79
CA TYR A 6 -9.82 -6.11 -12.29
C TYR A 6 -8.97 -4.89 -12.08
N ALA A 7 -8.35 -4.84 -10.93
CA ALA A 7 -7.25 -3.92 -10.72
C ALA A 7 -6.10 -4.34 -11.62
N GLU A 8 -5.42 -3.36 -12.20
CA GLU A 8 -4.31 -3.61 -13.10
C GLU A 8 -2.97 -3.56 -12.40
N VAL A 9 -2.90 -2.88 -11.26
CA VAL A 9 -1.65 -2.68 -10.54
C VAL A 9 -1.85 -3.12 -9.10
N LEU A 10 -0.87 -3.86 -8.59
CA LEU A 10 -0.84 -4.26 -7.19
C LEU A 10 0.12 -3.34 -6.46
N VAL A 11 -0.38 -2.64 -5.44
CA VAL A 11 0.42 -1.74 -4.63
C VAL A 11 0.80 -2.47 -3.35
N VAL A 12 2.10 -2.58 -3.09
CA VAL A 12 2.62 -3.32 -1.94
C VAL A 12 2.93 -2.36 -0.82
N LEU A 13 2.33 -2.61 0.33
CA LEU A 13 2.44 -1.78 1.53
C LEU A 13 3.17 -2.55 2.63
N THR A 14 3.48 -1.88 3.74
CA THR A 14 4.20 -2.51 4.85
C THR A 14 3.29 -2.65 6.07
N ASN A 15 3.57 -3.68 6.90
CA ASN A 15 2.91 -3.82 8.20
C ASN A 15 3.81 -3.39 9.35
N VAL A 16 5.03 -3.00 9.08
CA VAL A 16 5.99 -2.63 10.14
C VAL A 16 5.64 -1.24 10.66
N ASP A 17 5.46 -1.11 11.98
CA ASP A 17 5.05 0.15 12.60
C ASP A 17 6.14 0.77 13.47
N HIS A 18 7.27 0.12 13.64
CA HIS A 18 8.38 0.70 14.39
C HIS A 18 9.68 0.09 13.90
N TYR A 19 10.78 0.79 14.15
CA TYR A 19 12.08 0.26 13.79
C TYR A 19 12.38 -0.93 14.67
N GLN A 20 12.93 -1.98 14.07
CA GLN A 20 13.19 -3.23 14.76
C GLN A 20 14.06 -2.99 15.98
N GLY A 21 13.61 -3.47 17.13
CA GLY A 21 14.36 -3.34 18.36
C GLY A 21 14.24 -1.99 19.03
N THR A 22 13.36 -1.11 18.56
CA THR A 22 13.18 0.23 19.14
C THR A 22 11.71 0.53 19.33
N THR A 23 11.43 1.68 19.93
CA THR A 23 10.07 2.21 20.04
C THR A 23 9.81 3.32 19.02
N ASP A 24 10.78 3.62 18.16
CA ASP A 24 10.61 4.67 17.16
C ASP A 24 9.62 4.21 16.10
N LEU A 25 8.61 5.03 15.85
CA LEU A 25 7.55 4.68 14.92
C LEU A 25 8.02 4.83 13.47
N THR A 26 7.50 3.95 12.63
CA THR A 26 7.67 4.04 11.19
C THR A 26 6.40 3.47 10.55
N GLY A 27 6.43 3.16 9.28
CA GLY A 27 5.28 2.63 8.58
C GLY A 27 5.32 3.07 7.14
N LEU A 28 4.15 3.05 6.51
CA LEU A 28 4.01 3.52 5.14
C LEU A 28 4.32 5.01 5.07
N TRP A 29 5.16 5.39 4.11
CA TRP A 29 5.36 6.80 3.82
C TRP A 29 4.20 7.23 2.93
N LEU A 30 3.31 8.04 3.49
CA LEU A 30 2.02 8.33 2.85
C LEU A 30 2.15 8.82 1.42
N GLY A 31 3.06 9.76 1.16
CA GLY A 31 3.21 10.32 -0.17
C GLY A 31 3.59 9.29 -1.22
N GLU A 32 4.38 8.29 -0.83
CA GLU A 32 4.78 7.25 -1.78
C GLU A 32 3.57 6.49 -2.33
N ALA A 33 2.60 6.20 -1.49
CA ALA A 33 1.41 5.50 -1.94
C ALA A 33 0.41 6.47 -2.55
N ALA A 34 0.15 7.59 -1.88
CA ALA A 34 -0.95 8.46 -2.29
C ALA A 34 -0.68 9.16 -3.60
N GLU A 35 0.57 9.57 -3.87
CA GLU A 35 0.88 10.19 -5.15
C GLU A 35 0.70 9.21 -6.29
N PHE A 36 1.16 7.98 -6.09
CA PHE A 36 1.01 6.95 -7.11
C PHE A 36 -0.47 6.65 -7.36
N VAL A 37 -1.24 6.51 -6.28
CA VAL A 37 -2.68 6.22 -6.41
C VAL A 37 -3.40 7.36 -7.11
N ASP A 38 -3.03 8.61 -6.81
CA ASP A 38 -3.63 9.76 -7.45
C ASP A 38 -3.39 9.71 -8.97
N GLU A 39 -2.18 9.39 -9.39
CA GLU A 39 -1.87 9.28 -10.80
C GLU A 39 -2.62 8.14 -11.47
N MET A 40 -2.74 7.01 -10.78
CA MET A 40 -3.49 5.88 -11.33
C MET A 40 -4.97 6.24 -11.47
N THR A 41 -5.51 6.92 -10.48
CA THR A 41 -6.91 7.35 -10.51
C THR A 41 -7.16 8.27 -11.71
N GLN A 42 -6.26 9.21 -11.92
CA GLN A 42 -6.41 10.15 -13.04
C GLN A 42 -6.30 9.44 -14.39
N ALA A 43 -5.53 8.38 -14.45
CA ALA A 43 -5.38 7.60 -15.67
C ALA A 43 -6.48 6.56 -15.87
N GLY A 44 -7.39 6.42 -14.90
CA GLY A 44 -8.45 5.42 -14.99
C GLY A 44 -7.97 4.01 -14.70
N ILE A 45 -6.85 3.86 -14.01
CA ILE A 45 -6.26 2.55 -13.71
C ILE A 45 -6.62 2.16 -12.29
N GLU A 46 -7.18 0.95 -12.15
CA GLU A 46 -7.58 0.44 -10.85
C GLU A 46 -6.41 -0.22 -10.16
N VAL A 47 -6.35 -0.09 -8.83
CA VAL A 47 -5.29 -0.69 -8.03
C VAL A 47 -5.88 -1.54 -6.91
N ASP A 48 -5.12 -2.56 -6.51
CA ASP A 48 -5.37 -3.30 -5.28
C ASP A 48 -4.19 -3.09 -4.35
N TYR A 49 -4.41 -3.35 -3.07
CA TYR A 49 -3.40 -3.12 -2.05
C TYR A 49 -3.13 -4.42 -1.29
N VAL A 50 -1.85 -4.74 -1.13
CA VAL A 50 -1.44 -5.93 -0.40
C VAL A 50 -0.35 -5.54 0.60
N SER A 51 -0.36 -6.18 1.76
CA SER A 51 0.74 -6.05 2.72
C SER A 51 1.15 -7.45 3.17
N PRO A 52 2.34 -7.62 3.74
CA PRO A 52 2.83 -8.96 4.08
C PRO A 52 1.91 -9.76 4.98
N GLN A 53 1.17 -9.10 5.87
CA GLN A 53 0.27 -9.78 6.79
C GLN A 53 -1.19 -9.47 6.51
N GLY A 54 -1.47 -8.57 5.58
CA GLY A 54 -2.83 -8.10 5.35
C GLY A 54 -3.28 -7.17 6.46
N GLY A 55 -4.50 -6.67 6.34
CA GLY A 55 -5.14 -5.88 7.39
C GLY A 55 -4.54 -4.49 7.54
N PHE A 56 -4.32 -4.11 8.78
CA PHE A 56 -3.91 -2.76 9.13
C PHE A 56 -2.52 -2.41 8.61
N VAL A 57 -2.41 -1.24 7.99
CA VAL A 57 -1.15 -0.69 7.49
C VAL A 57 -0.87 0.59 8.27
N PRO A 58 0.19 0.61 9.07
CA PRO A 58 0.52 1.82 9.82
C PRO A 58 1.14 2.87 8.92
N LEU A 59 0.92 4.13 9.27
CA LEU A 59 1.56 5.24 8.59
C LEU A 59 2.76 5.69 9.39
N ASP A 60 3.84 6.04 8.69
CA ASP A 60 4.95 6.71 9.35
C ASP A 60 4.48 8.13 9.69
N PRO A 61 4.46 8.48 10.98
CA PRO A 61 3.90 9.78 11.38
C PRO A 61 4.63 10.96 10.76
N ARG A 62 5.91 10.80 10.43
CA ARG A 62 6.68 11.88 9.83
C ARG A 62 6.21 12.18 8.41
N SER A 63 5.62 11.19 7.73
CA SER A 63 5.19 11.40 6.34
C SER A 63 4.02 12.37 6.25
N MET A 64 3.25 12.52 7.32
CA MET A 64 2.13 13.46 7.32
C MET A 64 2.60 14.92 7.16
N LYS A 65 3.80 15.22 7.60
CA LYS A 65 4.34 16.58 7.49
C LYS A 65 4.60 17.00 6.05
N TYR A 66 4.73 16.04 5.16
CA TYR A 66 5.05 16.30 3.77
C TYR A 66 3.85 16.13 2.86
N ALA A 67 2.65 15.94 3.44
CA ALA A 67 1.45 15.72 2.65
C ALA A 67 0.92 17.06 2.15
N ASP A 68 0.78 17.17 0.83
CA ASP A 68 0.13 18.33 0.24
C ASP A 68 -1.38 18.03 0.09
N SER A 69 -2.10 18.95 -0.56
CA SER A 69 -3.55 18.80 -0.66
C SER A 69 -3.96 17.59 -1.49
N ALA A 70 -3.18 17.24 -2.50
CA ALA A 70 -3.49 16.06 -3.32
C ALA A 70 -3.29 14.78 -2.53
N ILE A 71 -2.21 14.70 -1.76
CA ILE A 71 -1.95 13.54 -0.91
C ILE A 71 -3.04 13.39 0.15
N LEU A 72 -3.42 14.52 0.78
CA LEU A 72 -4.44 14.47 1.82
C LEU A 72 -5.79 14.08 1.26
N LYS A 73 -6.10 14.47 0.03
CA LYS A 73 -7.35 14.09 -0.60
C LYS A 73 -7.44 12.57 -0.74
N ILE A 74 -6.37 11.93 -1.19
CA ILE A 74 -6.33 10.48 -1.28
C ILE A 74 -6.43 9.85 0.10
N TYR A 75 -5.65 10.36 1.05
CA TYR A 75 -5.63 9.83 2.41
C TYR A 75 -7.03 9.87 3.05
N GLU A 76 -7.79 10.93 2.80
CA GLU A 76 -9.10 11.09 3.41
C GLU A 76 -10.21 10.35 2.66
N SER A 77 -9.93 9.80 1.49
CA SER A 77 -10.94 9.07 0.75
C SER A 77 -11.32 7.78 1.48
N ALA A 78 -12.60 7.42 1.40
CA ALA A 78 -13.07 6.21 2.05
C ALA A 78 -12.41 4.97 1.47
N ASP A 79 -12.15 4.98 0.19
CA ASP A 79 -11.54 3.83 -0.48
C ASP A 79 -10.13 3.56 0.02
N PHE A 80 -9.30 4.60 0.08
CA PHE A 80 -7.92 4.42 0.54
C PHE A 80 -7.88 4.02 2.00
N LYS A 81 -8.69 4.66 2.83
CA LYS A 81 -8.72 4.32 4.25
C LYS A 81 -9.11 2.87 4.48
N LYS A 82 -10.08 2.38 3.72
CA LYS A 82 -10.55 1.02 3.92
C LYS A 82 -9.63 0.00 3.27
N ARG A 83 -9.36 0.15 1.99
CA ARG A 83 -8.67 -0.90 1.24
C ARG A 83 -7.18 -0.89 1.43
N ALA A 84 -6.59 0.28 1.67
CA ALA A 84 -5.15 0.37 1.86
C ALA A 84 -4.75 0.32 3.32
N LEU A 85 -5.44 1.07 4.17
CA LEU A 85 -4.96 1.27 5.54
C LEU A 85 -5.60 0.35 6.57
N THR A 86 -6.87 -0.01 6.39
CA THR A 86 -7.57 -0.82 7.39
C THR A 86 -7.59 -2.29 7.04
N ALA A 87 -7.83 -2.61 5.79
CA ALA A 87 -8.09 -3.98 5.36
C ALA A 87 -7.35 -4.30 4.07
N SER A 88 -6.03 -4.10 4.06
CA SER A 88 -5.23 -4.50 2.90
C SER A 88 -5.28 -6.02 2.74
N LEU A 89 -5.08 -6.48 1.51
CA LEU A 89 -5.08 -7.90 1.22
C LEU A 89 -3.78 -8.54 1.74
N ALA A 90 -3.86 -9.83 2.05
CA ALA A 90 -2.66 -10.59 2.40
C ALA A 90 -2.12 -11.27 1.15
N PRO A 91 -0.85 -11.71 1.14
CA PRO A 91 -0.28 -12.33 -0.06
C PRO A 91 -1.07 -13.54 -0.56
N GLN A 92 -1.67 -14.32 0.33
CA GLN A 92 -2.45 -15.49 -0.08
C GLN A 92 -3.77 -15.10 -0.74
N ASP A 93 -4.17 -13.84 -0.64
CA ASP A 93 -5.43 -13.36 -1.23
C ASP A 93 -5.27 -12.90 -2.66
N VAL A 94 -4.04 -12.80 -3.17
CA VAL A 94 -3.78 -12.24 -4.49
C VAL A 94 -2.90 -13.20 -5.29
N ASN A 95 -3.06 -13.13 -6.62
CA ASN A 95 -2.17 -13.83 -7.55
C ASN A 95 -1.44 -12.77 -8.34
N PRO A 96 -0.12 -12.66 -8.19
CA PRO A 96 0.63 -11.60 -8.89
C PRO A 96 0.46 -11.64 -10.40
N ALA A 97 0.18 -12.81 -10.97
CA ALA A 97 0.00 -12.94 -12.41
C ALA A 97 -1.25 -12.23 -12.91
N ASP A 98 -2.17 -11.88 -12.02
CA ASP A 98 -3.39 -11.18 -12.40
C ASP A 98 -3.17 -9.68 -12.63
N TYR A 99 -1.98 -9.18 -12.35
CA TYR A 99 -1.69 -7.74 -12.43
C TYR A 99 -0.67 -7.46 -13.51
N SER A 100 -0.83 -6.31 -14.17
CA SER A 100 0.11 -5.87 -15.19
C SER A 100 1.40 -5.34 -14.58
N ALA A 101 1.34 -4.82 -13.35
CA ALA A 101 2.50 -4.26 -12.69
C ALA A 101 2.35 -4.37 -11.18
N ILE A 102 3.48 -4.33 -10.49
CA ILE A 102 3.53 -4.33 -9.04
C ILE A 102 4.35 -3.12 -8.62
N TYR A 103 3.76 -2.29 -7.78
CA TYR A 103 4.40 -1.07 -7.30
C TYR A 103 4.73 -1.24 -5.81
N TYR A 104 6.00 -1.16 -5.47
CA TYR A 104 6.44 -1.24 -4.08
C TYR A 104 6.57 0.16 -3.52
N THR A 105 5.82 0.42 -2.44
CA THR A 105 5.91 1.72 -1.78
C THR A 105 7.19 1.82 -0.98
N GLY A 106 7.64 3.07 -0.74
CA GLY A 106 8.81 3.31 0.08
C GLY A 106 8.46 3.43 1.54
N GLY A 107 9.50 3.62 2.33
CA GLY A 107 9.42 3.73 3.77
C GLY A 107 10.41 2.77 4.41
N HIS A 108 10.88 3.13 5.61
CA HIS A 108 11.90 2.32 6.25
C HIS A 108 11.38 0.94 6.67
N GLY A 109 10.08 0.82 6.93
CA GLY A 109 9.50 -0.46 7.35
C GLY A 109 9.69 -1.56 6.33
N VAL A 110 9.79 -1.21 5.03
CA VAL A 110 9.95 -2.21 3.99
C VAL A 110 11.23 -3.03 4.14
N MET A 111 12.20 -2.52 4.88
CA MET A 111 13.44 -3.25 5.11
C MET A 111 13.21 -4.54 5.89
N TRP A 112 12.14 -4.62 6.63
CA TRP A 112 11.89 -5.75 7.52
C TRP A 112 10.81 -6.70 7.05
N ASP A 113 9.92 -6.29 6.14
CA ASP A 113 8.83 -7.20 5.77
C ASP A 113 8.67 -7.47 4.28
N PHE A 114 9.36 -6.74 3.40
CA PHE A 114 9.23 -6.98 1.97
C PHE A 114 9.82 -8.32 1.54
N GLN A 115 10.65 -8.93 2.38
CA GLN A 115 11.18 -10.26 2.08
C GLN A 115 10.03 -11.27 1.94
N ILE A 116 9.01 -11.13 2.76
CA ILE A 116 7.84 -12.02 2.67
C ILE A 116 7.13 -11.83 1.34
N ILE A 117 6.99 -10.58 0.90
CA ILE A 117 6.36 -10.28 -0.39
C ILE A 117 7.17 -10.86 -1.53
N LEU A 118 8.48 -10.75 -1.47
CA LEU A 118 9.33 -11.30 -2.52
C LEU A 118 9.17 -12.82 -2.62
N ASN A 119 9.00 -13.48 -1.49
CA ASN A 119 8.82 -14.92 -1.49
C ASN A 119 7.51 -15.35 -2.14
N PHE A 120 6.45 -14.61 -1.94
CA PHE A 120 5.15 -14.98 -2.50
C PHE A 120 5.12 -14.78 -4.02
N ARG A 121 6.02 -14.00 -4.57
CA ARG A 121 6.09 -13.80 -6.02
C ARG A 121 6.66 -14.99 -6.78
N LYS A 122 7.23 -15.92 -6.06
CA LYS A 122 7.77 -17.12 -6.70
C LYS A 122 6.63 -18.13 -7.04
#